data_45d68615d963038d4abe3dfd698b9d74
#
_entry.id   45d68615d963038d4abe3dfd698b9d74
#
_cell.length_a   1.000
_cell.length_b   1.000
_cell.length_c   1.000
_cell.angle_alpha   90.00
_cell.angle_beta   90.00
_cell.angle_gamma   90.00
#
_symmetry.space_group_name_H-M   'P 1'
#
loop_
_entity.id
_entity.type
_entity.pdbx_description
1 polymer ?
#
loop_
_entity_poly.entity_id
_entity_poly.type
_entity_poly.pdbx_seq_one_letter_code
_entity_poly.pdbx_strand_id
1 'polypeptide(L)'
;MKRGKKYLAALEKVELHKKHTLEEAVAKLKEIAFAKFDETVELTMWLGVDPRKADQLVRGTIVLPHGLGGAAKKVVVIAQGDKIREAQEAGADEVGGDDIVEKIKGGWLDFDALIATPDMMGKVGQLGKVLGPRGLMPNPKSGTVTMDVATAIRETKAGKVEYRVDKTGVIHSPVGKVSFDPDKLQENARVLIAAVVKAKPTTAKGRYLKKINLAATMSPGVLLDELAYV
;
A
#
# COMPACT_ATOMS: atom_id res chain seq x y z
N MET A 1 -9.64 8.77 25.50
CA MET A 1 -10.67 8.98 24.45
C MET A 1 -11.77 7.93 24.63
N LYS A 2 -13.06 8.31 24.72
CA LYS A 2 -14.15 7.32 24.83
C LYS A 2 -14.36 6.66 23.46
N ARG A 3 -14.27 5.33 23.39
CA ARG A 3 -14.52 4.54 22.19
C ARG A 3 -16.03 4.37 21.95
N GLY A 4 -16.44 4.27 20.70
CA GLY A 4 -17.84 4.10 20.32
C GLY A 4 -18.40 2.73 20.73
N LYS A 5 -19.72 2.63 20.94
CA LYS A 5 -20.40 1.39 21.39
C LYS A 5 -20.12 0.19 20.46
N LYS A 6 -20.16 0.38 19.13
CA LYS A 6 -19.88 -0.69 18.16
C LYS A 6 -18.44 -1.21 18.23
N TYR A 7 -17.49 -0.31 18.43
CA TYR A 7 -16.08 -0.67 18.60
C TYR A 7 -15.86 -1.48 19.89
N LEU A 8 -16.53 -1.11 20.99
CA LEU A 8 -16.46 -1.84 22.26
C LEU A 8 -17.04 -3.25 22.11
N ALA A 9 -18.20 -3.40 21.47
CA ALA A 9 -18.79 -4.70 21.19
C ALA A 9 -17.90 -5.58 20.28
N ALA A 10 -17.23 -4.98 19.29
CA ALA A 10 -16.26 -5.70 18.47
C ALA A 10 -15.00 -6.09 19.26
N LEU A 11 -14.57 -5.23 20.19
CA LEU A 11 -13.40 -5.47 21.05
C LEU A 11 -13.62 -6.63 22.03
N GLU A 12 -14.84 -6.80 22.57
CA GLU A 12 -15.20 -7.91 23.45
C GLU A 12 -15.07 -9.29 22.76
N LYS A 13 -15.22 -9.30 21.42
CA LYS A 13 -15.06 -10.51 20.60
C LYS A 13 -13.59 -10.86 20.30
N VAL A 14 -12.65 -9.93 20.53
CA VAL A 14 -11.22 -10.10 20.20
C VAL A 14 -10.42 -10.26 21.48
N GLU A 15 -9.72 -11.38 21.60
CA GLU A 15 -8.72 -11.60 22.64
C GLU A 15 -7.42 -10.87 22.27
N LEU A 16 -7.22 -9.66 22.81
CA LEU A 16 -6.15 -8.71 22.40
C LEU A 16 -4.73 -9.27 22.49
N HIS A 17 -4.49 -10.27 23.34
CA HIS A 17 -3.16 -10.83 23.59
C HIS A 17 -2.97 -12.23 22.98
N LYS A 18 -4.04 -12.82 22.47
CA LYS A 18 -3.96 -14.11 21.82
C LYS A 18 -3.43 -13.95 20.40
N LYS A 19 -2.45 -14.76 20.07
CA LYS A 19 -1.92 -14.87 18.73
C LYS A 19 -2.78 -15.85 17.94
N HIS A 20 -3.14 -15.49 16.73
CA HIS A 20 -3.97 -16.27 15.83
C HIS A 20 -3.17 -16.66 14.60
N THR A 21 -3.56 -17.77 13.97
CA THR A 21 -3.12 -18.09 12.62
C THR A 21 -3.72 -17.07 11.63
N LEU A 22 -3.18 -16.96 10.43
CA LEU A 22 -3.69 -16.03 9.43
C LEU A 22 -5.15 -16.35 9.07
N GLU A 23 -5.49 -17.63 8.99
CA GLU A 23 -6.84 -18.12 8.67
C GLU A 23 -7.85 -17.72 9.75
N GLU A 24 -7.53 -17.98 11.00
CA GLU A 24 -8.35 -17.56 12.15
C GLU A 24 -8.50 -16.05 12.23
N ALA A 25 -7.42 -15.31 11.97
CA ALA A 25 -7.43 -13.85 12.03
C ALA A 25 -8.32 -13.24 10.93
N VAL A 26 -8.27 -13.75 9.71
CA VAL A 26 -9.13 -13.31 8.60
C VAL A 26 -10.60 -13.63 8.89
N ALA A 27 -10.91 -14.84 9.40
CA ALA A 27 -12.25 -15.20 9.78
C ALA A 27 -12.80 -14.28 10.88
N LYS A 28 -12.00 -14.05 11.92
CA LYS A 28 -12.35 -13.19 13.05
C LYS A 28 -12.52 -11.74 12.63
N LEU A 29 -11.66 -11.25 11.74
CA LEU A 29 -11.77 -9.89 11.19
C LEU A 29 -13.10 -9.66 10.49
N LYS A 30 -13.54 -10.61 9.67
CA LYS A 30 -14.84 -10.52 8.97
C LYS A 30 -16.03 -10.53 9.93
N GLU A 31 -15.92 -11.26 11.03
CA GLU A 31 -16.96 -11.31 12.08
C GLU A 31 -17.11 -9.98 12.84
N ILE A 32 -15.98 -9.29 13.07
CA ILE A 32 -15.94 -8.04 13.86
C ILE A 32 -16.08 -6.77 13.04
N ALA A 33 -16.01 -6.84 11.72
CA ALA A 33 -16.24 -5.71 10.82
C ALA A 33 -17.71 -5.25 10.93
N PHE A 34 -17.91 -3.95 11.23
CA PHE A 34 -19.23 -3.41 11.54
C PHE A 34 -19.60 -2.15 10.77
N ALA A 35 -18.74 -1.65 9.91
CA ALA A 35 -19.04 -0.47 9.12
C ALA A 35 -20.09 -0.76 8.03
N LYS A 36 -20.77 0.30 7.57
CA LYS A 36 -21.75 0.20 6.49
C LYS A 36 -21.14 0.27 5.09
N PHE A 37 -19.86 0.55 5.01
CA PHE A 37 -19.07 0.58 3.77
C PHE A 37 -18.13 -0.62 3.72
N ASP A 38 -17.62 -0.94 2.55
CA ASP A 38 -16.64 -2.01 2.38
C ASP A 38 -15.28 -1.57 2.95
N GLU A 39 -15.00 -2.04 4.17
CA GLU A 39 -13.79 -1.69 4.91
C GLU A 39 -12.53 -2.22 4.21
N THR A 40 -11.48 -1.44 4.25
CA THR A 40 -10.15 -1.89 3.79
C THR A 40 -9.50 -2.74 4.89
N VAL A 41 -8.99 -3.90 4.50
CA VAL A 41 -8.17 -4.75 5.38
C VAL A 41 -6.73 -4.30 5.26
N GLU A 42 -6.12 -3.97 6.39
CA GLU A 42 -4.76 -3.49 6.50
C GLU A 42 -3.92 -4.44 7.34
N LEU A 43 -2.71 -4.72 6.85
CA LEU A 43 -1.69 -5.46 7.57
C LEU A 43 -0.68 -4.47 8.18
N THR A 44 -0.53 -4.54 9.50
CA THR A 44 0.43 -3.72 10.25
C THR A 44 1.55 -4.60 10.77
N MET A 45 2.80 -4.27 10.45
CA MET A 45 3.98 -5.02 10.88
C MET A 45 4.95 -4.12 11.64
N TRP A 46 5.24 -4.45 12.89
CA TRP A 46 6.27 -3.79 13.66
C TRP A 46 7.60 -4.51 13.47
N LEU A 47 8.57 -3.80 12.92
CA LEU A 47 9.89 -4.31 12.61
C LEU A 47 10.94 -3.92 13.65
N GLY A 48 11.95 -4.74 13.79
CA GLY A 48 13.13 -4.50 14.63
C GLY A 48 14.22 -3.72 13.90
N VAL A 49 13.85 -2.60 13.28
CA VAL A 49 14.76 -1.72 12.54
C VAL A 49 14.78 -0.31 13.16
N ASP A 50 15.85 0.44 12.94
CA ASP A 50 15.93 1.86 13.27
C ASP A 50 15.72 2.71 12.00
N PRO A 51 14.53 3.29 11.80
CA PRO A 51 14.22 4.04 10.57
C PRO A 51 14.99 5.36 10.43
N ARG A 52 15.73 5.77 11.47
CA ARG A 52 16.62 6.95 11.43
C ARG A 52 17.89 6.68 10.61
N LYS A 53 18.24 5.41 10.46
CA LYS A 53 19.41 4.98 9.70
C LYS A 53 18.98 4.65 8.26
N ALA A 54 19.64 5.28 7.29
CA ALA A 54 19.31 5.13 5.87
C ALA A 54 19.46 3.68 5.37
N ASP A 55 20.39 2.92 5.95
CA ASP A 55 20.66 1.50 5.66
C ASP A 55 19.62 0.53 6.25
N GLN A 56 18.82 0.99 7.23
CA GLN A 56 17.74 0.20 7.85
C GLN A 56 16.34 0.64 7.39
N LEU A 57 16.26 1.50 6.40
CA LEU A 57 14.99 1.96 5.85
C LEU A 57 14.38 0.89 4.93
N VAL A 58 13.41 0.14 5.44
CA VAL A 58 12.67 -0.87 4.68
C VAL A 58 11.59 -0.21 3.85
N ARG A 59 11.67 -0.39 2.53
CA ARG A 59 10.66 0.06 1.58
C ARG A 59 10.70 -0.78 0.31
N GLY A 60 9.59 -0.94 -0.33
CA GLY A 60 9.48 -1.66 -1.58
C GLY A 60 8.08 -1.58 -2.16
N THR A 61 7.90 -2.24 -3.26
CA THR A 61 6.61 -2.40 -3.92
C THR A 61 6.34 -3.85 -4.21
N ILE A 62 5.08 -4.23 -4.21
CA ILE A 62 4.64 -5.57 -4.53
C ILE A 62 3.32 -5.51 -5.30
N VAL A 63 3.15 -6.38 -6.25
CA VAL A 63 1.86 -6.59 -6.91
C VAL A 63 1.15 -7.72 -6.18
N LEU A 64 -0.03 -7.43 -5.66
CA LEU A 64 -0.83 -8.41 -4.95
C LEU A 64 -1.54 -9.32 -5.95
N PRO A 65 -1.57 -10.66 -5.76
CA PRO A 65 -2.18 -11.60 -6.68
C PRO A 65 -3.64 -11.31 -7.01
N HIS A 66 -4.40 -10.86 -6.02
CA HIS A 66 -5.83 -10.56 -6.17
C HIS A 66 -6.13 -9.06 -6.17
N GLY A 67 -5.10 -8.20 -6.32
CA GLY A 67 -5.24 -6.76 -6.23
C GLY A 67 -5.74 -6.29 -4.86
N LEU A 68 -6.23 -5.04 -4.81
CA LEU A 68 -6.77 -4.43 -3.58
C LEU A 68 -8.30 -4.42 -3.52
N GLY A 69 -8.97 -4.67 -4.65
CA GLY A 69 -10.41 -4.48 -4.79
C GLY A 69 -10.83 -3.01 -4.78
N GLY A 70 -12.13 -2.79 -5.00
CA GLY A 70 -12.70 -1.46 -5.13
C GLY A 70 -12.74 -0.98 -6.60
N ALA A 71 -12.92 0.33 -6.80
CA ALA A 71 -12.91 0.94 -8.14
C ALA A 71 -11.52 0.81 -8.78
N ALA A 72 -11.50 0.70 -10.10
CA ALA A 72 -10.25 0.72 -10.85
C ALA A 72 -9.47 2.02 -10.54
N LYS A 73 -8.18 1.89 -10.23
CA LYS A 73 -7.33 3.04 -9.95
C LYS A 73 -7.23 3.93 -11.19
N LYS A 74 -7.47 5.21 -11.02
CA LYS A 74 -7.21 6.21 -12.06
C LYS A 74 -5.70 6.46 -12.14
N VAL A 75 -5.12 6.09 -13.28
CA VAL A 75 -3.68 6.22 -13.53
C VAL A 75 -3.44 7.35 -14.52
N VAL A 76 -2.69 8.35 -14.07
CA VAL A 76 -2.24 9.47 -14.90
C VAL A 76 -0.79 9.29 -15.26
N VAL A 77 -0.45 9.60 -16.52
CA VAL A 77 0.92 9.45 -17.03
C VAL A 77 1.43 10.77 -17.57
N ILE A 78 2.61 11.16 -17.11
CA ILE A 78 3.34 12.33 -17.62
C ILE A 78 4.54 11.84 -18.44
N ALA A 79 4.44 11.99 -19.75
CA ALA A 79 5.45 11.54 -20.70
C ALA A 79 5.61 12.51 -21.88
N GLN A 80 6.62 12.28 -22.72
CA GLN A 80 6.83 13.04 -23.95
C GLN A 80 6.97 12.12 -25.18
N GLY A 81 6.63 12.64 -26.35
CA GLY A 81 6.85 11.95 -27.63
C GLY A 81 6.09 10.64 -27.75
N ASP A 82 6.77 9.60 -28.22
CA ASP A 82 6.17 8.28 -28.48
C ASP A 82 5.66 7.58 -27.21
N LYS A 83 6.18 7.95 -26.03
CA LYS A 83 5.73 7.39 -24.74
C LYS A 83 4.30 7.77 -24.38
N ILE A 84 3.77 8.85 -24.96
CA ILE A 84 2.36 9.25 -24.81
C ILE A 84 1.47 8.19 -25.48
N ARG A 85 1.83 7.77 -26.69
CA ARG A 85 1.07 6.73 -27.43
C ARG A 85 1.12 5.39 -26.72
N GLU A 86 2.33 4.98 -26.28
CA GLU A 86 2.53 3.75 -25.49
C GLU A 86 1.67 3.74 -24.22
N ALA A 87 1.58 4.86 -23.51
CA ALA A 87 0.75 5.00 -22.32
C ALA A 87 -0.75 4.92 -22.62
N GLN A 88 -1.20 5.50 -23.74
CA GLN A 88 -2.59 5.42 -24.18
C GLN A 88 -2.98 3.99 -24.55
N GLU A 89 -2.12 3.29 -25.33
CA GLU A 89 -2.32 1.89 -25.71
C GLU A 89 -2.31 0.95 -24.50
N ALA A 90 -1.51 1.25 -23.46
CA ALA A 90 -1.50 0.52 -22.21
C ALA A 90 -2.72 0.79 -21.31
N GLY A 91 -3.59 1.73 -21.72
CA GLY A 91 -4.86 2.01 -21.05
C GLY A 91 -4.75 2.97 -19.87
N ALA A 92 -3.82 3.93 -19.85
CA ALA A 92 -3.83 5.01 -18.87
C ALA A 92 -5.11 5.87 -18.99
N ASP A 93 -5.60 6.39 -17.88
CA ASP A 93 -6.86 7.15 -17.87
C ASP A 93 -6.66 8.58 -18.41
N GLU A 94 -5.56 9.23 -18.06
CA GLU A 94 -5.12 10.47 -18.69
C GLU A 94 -3.61 10.42 -18.98
N VAL A 95 -3.24 10.92 -20.16
CA VAL A 95 -1.85 10.94 -20.62
C VAL A 95 -1.56 12.29 -21.23
N GLY A 96 -0.44 12.91 -20.82
CA GLY A 96 -0.01 14.19 -21.40
C GLY A 96 1.38 14.59 -20.93
N GLY A 97 1.78 15.76 -21.29
CA GLY A 97 3.06 16.36 -20.93
C GLY A 97 2.90 17.55 -19.99
N ASP A 98 3.19 18.74 -20.50
CA ASP A 98 3.13 19.99 -19.74
C ASP A 98 1.70 20.39 -19.37
N ASP A 99 0.73 20.05 -20.19
CA ASP A 99 -0.70 20.25 -19.97
C ASP A 99 -1.19 19.62 -18.66
N ILE A 100 -0.77 18.36 -18.37
CA ILE A 100 -1.12 17.70 -17.11
C ILE A 100 -0.39 18.37 -15.94
N VAL A 101 0.86 18.76 -16.11
CA VAL A 101 1.61 19.48 -15.07
C VAL A 101 0.89 20.79 -14.70
N GLU A 102 0.38 21.53 -15.68
CA GLU A 102 -0.39 22.74 -15.45
C GLU A 102 -1.76 22.48 -14.78
N LYS A 103 -2.47 21.45 -15.19
CA LYS A 103 -3.72 21.00 -14.53
C LYS A 103 -3.49 20.70 -13.05
N ILE A 104 -2.42 19.96 -12.72
CA ILE A 104 -2.07 19.63 -11.33
C ILE A 104 -1.68 20.89 -10.54
N LYS A 105 -0.93 21.82 -11.15
CA LYS A 105 -0.64 23.13 -10.53
C LYS A 105 -1.92 23.90 -10.23
N GLY A 106 -2.93 23.80 -11.09
CA GLY A 106 -4.26 24.36 -10.90
C GLY A 106 -5.10 23.69 -9.82
N GLY A 107 -4.60 22.63 -9.18
CA GLY A 107 -5.27 21.94 -8.07
C GLY A 107 -6.06 20.67 -8.48
N TRP A 108 -5.96 20.23 -9.73
CA TRP A 108 -6.58 19.00 -10.16
C TRP A 108 -5.81 17.79 -9.60
N LEU A 109 -6.45 16.94 -8.81
CA LEU A 109 -5.86 15.80 -8.11
C LEU A 109 -6.82 14.60 -8.08
N ASP A 110 -7.68 14.46 -9.10
CA ASP A 110 -8.65 13.37 -9.21
C ASP A 110 -8.03 12.14 -9.88
N PHE A 111 -6.97 11.61 -9.25
CA PHE A 111 -6.29 10.39 -9.66
C PHE A 111 -5.67 9.66 -8.46
N ASP A 112 -5.45 8.36 -8.59
CA ASP A 112 -4.93 7.50 -7.53
C ASP A 112 -3.44 7.21 -7.68
N ALA A 113 -2.90 7.29 -8.90
CA ALA A 113 -1.50 7.06 -9.17
C ALA A 113 -0.98 7.95 -10.30
N LEU A 114 0.25 8.45 -10.13
CA LEU A 114 0.95 9.24 -11.13
C LEU A 114 2.22 8.51 -11.55
N ILE A 115 2.34 8.26 -12.85
CA ILE A 115 3.54 7.67 -13.46
C ILE A 115 4.21 8.76 -14.28
N ALA A 116 5.52 8.86 -14.22
CA ALA A 116 6.27 9.84 -14.97
C ALA A 116 7.50 9.21 -15.64
N THR A 117 7.85 9.69 -16.83
CA THR A 117 9.15 9.37 -17.43
C THR A 117 10.25 10.16 -16.74
N PRO A 118 11.49 9.64 -16.65
CA PRO A 118 12.61 10.34 -16.01
C PRO A 118 12.84 11.74 -16.57
N ASP A 119 12.63 11.92 -17.88
CA ASP A 119 12.82 13.20 -18.59
C ASP A 119 11.88 14.30 -18.05
N MET A 120 10.65 13.92 -17.66
CA MET A 120 9.65 14.85 -17.13
C MET A 120 9.79 15.13 -15.64
N MET A 121 10.65 14.38 -14.93
CA MET A 121 10.81 14.53 -13.48
C MET A 121 11.26 15.93 -13.04
N GLY A 122 12.02 16.65 -13.89
CA GLY A 122 12.42 18.04 -13.61
C GLY A 122 11.20 18.98 -13.45
N LYS A 123 10.15 18.78 -14.26
CA LYS A 123 8.90 19.54 -14.21
C LYS A 123 7.97 19.02 -13.11
N VAL A 124 7.84 17.71 -12.98
CA VAL A 124 7.04 17.05 -11.92
C VAL A 124 7.59 17.38 -10.53
N GLY A 125 8.91 17.57 -10.39
CA GLY A 125 9.55 17.97 -9.13
C GLY A 125 8.99 19.26 -8.54
N GLN A 126 8.56 20.21 -9.38
CA GLN A 126 7.93 21.47 -8.96
C GLN A 126 6.58 21.23 -8.27
N LEU A 127 5.91 20.11 -8.59
CA LEU A 127 4.64 19.70 -8.00
C LEU A 127 4.78 19.04 -6.61
N GLY A 128 6.02 18.84 -6.13
CA GLY A 128 6.30 18.15 -4.88
C GLY A 128 5.56 18.69 -3.65
N LYS A 129 5.31 20.00 -3.61
CA LYS A 129 4.53 20.64 -2.54
C LYS A 129 3.04 20.23 -2.54
N VAL A 130 2.51 19.88 -3.71
CA VAL A 130 1.09 19.51 -3.89
C VAL A 130 0.95 17.97 -3.81
N LEU A 131 1.79 17.22 -4.51
CA LEU A 131 1.73 15.78 -4.61
C LEU A 131 2.31 15.05 -3.37
N GLY A 132 3.35 15.64 -2.76
CA GLY A 132 4.07 15.03 -1.63
C GLY A 132 3.18 14.72 -0.43
N PRO A 133 2.40 15.68 0.12
CA PRO A 133 1.53 15.44 1.27
C PRO A 133 0.43 14.39 1.01
N ARG A 134 0.05 14.19 -0.26
CA ARG A 134 -0.95 13.20 -0.66
C ARG A 134 -0.36 11.83 -1.02
N GLY A 135 0.97 11.69 -1.02
CA GLY A 135 1.61 10.44 -1.40
C GLY A 135 1.55 10.11 -2.91
N LEU A 136 1.16 11.10 -3.74
CA LEU A 136 1.02 10.92 -5.20
C LEU A 136 2.31 11.24 -5.98
N MET A 137 3.39 11.60 -5.30
CA MET A 137 4.66 11.96 -5.95
C MET A 137 5.33 10.74 -6.56
N PRO A 138 5.64 10.73 -7.87
CA PRO A 138 6.35 9.63 -8.50
C PRO A 138 7.74 9.41 -7.89
N ASN A 139 8.12 8.14 -7.73
CA ASN A 139 9.41 7.77 -7.15
C ASN A 139 10.04 6.62 -7.94
N PRO A 140 11.34 6.71 -8.32
CA PRO A 140 12.04 5.60 -8.98
C PRO A 140 12.02 4.29 -8.19
N LYS A 141 12.04 4.38 -6.85
CA LYS A 141 12.06 3.20 -5.97
C LYS A 141 10.72 2.47 -5.87
N SER A 142 9.61 3.17 -6.12
CA SER A 142 8.27 2.56 -6.25
C SER A 142 7.97 2.14 -7.69
N GLY A 143 8.91 2.36 -8.62
CA GLY A 143 8.74 2.04 -10.03
C GLY A 143 7.66 2.86 -10.73
N THR A 144 7.32 4.04 -10.17
CA THR A 144 6.42 5.03 -10.78
C THR A 144 7.17 6.06 -11.62
N VAL A 145 8.51 6.02 -11.60
CA VAL A 145 9.39 6.74 -12.53
C VAL A 145 10.13 5.70 -13.36
N THR A 146 9.71 5.51 -14.59
CA THR A 146 10.27 4.49 -15.49
C THR A 146 10.14 4.87 -16.95
N MET A 147 11.00 4.31 -17.80
CA MET A 147 10.87 4.38 -19.25
C MET A 147 9.89 3.32 -19.79
N ASP A 148 9.68 2.22 -19.07
CA ASP A 148 8.67 1.19 -19.38
C ASP A 148 7.32 1.56 -18.77
N VAL A 149 6.63 2.47 -19.47
CA VAL A 149 5.35 3.03 -18.99
C VAL A 149 4.25 1.97 -19.06
N ALA A 150 4.27 1.10 -20.07
CA ALA A 150 3.23 0.09 -20.27
C ALA A 150 3.17 -0.92 -19.12
N THR A 151 4.32 -1.45 -18.70
CA THR A 151 4.40 -2.37 -17.57
C THR A 151 3.99 -1.68 -16.26
N ALA A 152 4.45 -0.45 -16.03
CA ALA A 152 4.09 0.30 -14.82
C ALA A 152 2.57 0.56 -14.70
N ILE A 153 1.88 0.87 -15.80
CA ILE A 153 0.43 1.04 -15.84
C ILE A 153 -0.27 -0.27 -15.49
N ARG A 154 0.13 -1.38 -16.13
CA ARG A 154 -0.46 -2.71 -15.90
C ARG A 154 -0.30 -3.13 -14.43
N GLU A 155 0.89 -3.01 -13.87
CA GLU A 155 1.16 -3.33 -12.47
C GLU A 155 0.34 -2.46 -11.51
N THR A 156 0.23 -1.16 -11.78
CA THR A 156 -0.53 -0.23 -10.93
C THR A 156 -2.02 -0.57 -10.95
N LYS A 157 -2.58 -0.90 -12.14
CA LYS A 157 -3.96 -1.34 -12.29
C LYS A 157 -4.19 -2.75 -11.73
N ALA A 158 -3.18 -3.62 -11.77
CA ALA A 158 -3.23 -4.96 -11.16
C ALA A 158 -3.22 -4.94 -9.63
N GLY A 159 -3.01 -3.78 -9.00
CA GLY A 159 -3.00 -3.67 -7.54
C GLY A 159 -1.60 -3.62 -6.93
N LYS A 160 -0.68 -2.93 -7.59
CA LYS A 160 0.62 -2.62 -7.01
C LYS A 160 0.46 -1.81 -5.73
N VAL A 161 1.10 -2.27 -4.67
CA VAL A 161 1.11 -1.66 -3.34
C VAL A 161 2.53 -1.28 -2.97
N GLU A 162 2.69 -0.07 -2.45
CA GLU A 162 3.94 0.37 -1.85
C GLU A 162 3.90 0.11 -0.34
N TYR A 163 4.98 -0.40 0.21
CA TYR A 163 5.18 -0.48 1.65
C TYR A 163 6.44 0.29 2.05
N ARG A 164 6.34 1.00 3.16
CA ARG A 164 7.42 1.80 3.71
C ARG A 164 7.35 1.81 5.22
N VAL A 165 8.49 1.60 5.87
CA VAL A 165 8.59 1.74 7.32
C VAL A 165 8.43 3.21 7.71
N ASP A 166 7.62 3.46 8.72
CA ASP A 166 7.43 4.78 9.32
C ASP A 166 8.55 5.14 10.33
N LYS A 167 8.45 6.31 10.97
CA LYS A 167 9.44 6.78 11.96
C LYS A 167 9.47 5.92 13.24
N THR A 168 8.47 5.08 13.46
CA THR A 168 8.33 4.21 14.65
C THR A 168 8.76 2.78 14.38
N GLY A 169 9.18 2.46 13.14
CA GLY A 169 9.57 1.11 12.74
C GLY A 169 8.39 0.23 12.35
N VAL A 170 7.24 0.83 12.02
CA VAL A 170 6.03 0.12 11.65
C VAL A 170 5.77 0.27 10.15
N ILE A 171 5.30 -0.80 9.51
CA ILE A 171 4.76 -0.78 8.15
C ILE A 171 3.25 -0.93 8.24
N HIS A 172 2.55 -0.07 7.52
CA HIS A 172 1.11 -0.15 7.28
C HIS A 172 0.89 -0.36 5.78
N SER A 173 0.15 -1.42 5.42
CA SER A 173 -0.09 -1.72 4.01
C SER A 173 -1.44 -2.40 3.83
N PRO A 174 -2.28 -1.95 2.87
CA PRO A 174 -3.54 -2.58 2.56
C PRO A 174 -3.32 -3.94 1.88
N VAL A 175 -4.18 -4.91 2.18
CA VAL A 175 -4.16 -6.26 1.59
C VAL A 175 -5.42 -6.61 0.84
N GLY A 176 -6.47 -5.81 0.95
CA GLY A 176 -7.74 -5.98 0.23
C GLY A 176 -8.92 -5.36 0.93
N LYS A 177 -10.11 -5.81 0.61
CA LYS A 177 -11.38 -5.39 1.18
C LYS A 177 -12.03 -6.51 2.00
N VAL A 178 -12.85 -6.14 2.98
CA VAL A 178 -13.60 -7.11 3.80
C VAL A 178 -14.53 -7.97 2.93
N SER A 179 -15.02 -7.44 1.80
CA SER A 179 -15.84 -8.17 0.82
C SER A 179 -15.09 -9.31 0.11
N PHE A 180 -13.76 -9.32 0.11
CA PHE A 180 -12.97 -10.39 -0.51
C PHE A 180 -13.21 -11.74 0.14
N ASP A 181 -13.06 -12.81 -0.65
CA ASP A 181 -13.02 -14.17 -0.12
C ASP A 181 -11.87 -14.31 0.89
N PRO A 182 -12.04 -15.10 1.97
CA PRO A 182 -11.01 -15.33 2.97
C PRO A 182 -9.67 -15.78 2.37
N ASP A 183 -9.72 -16.67 1.39
CA ASP A 183 -8.52 -17.24 0.76
C ASP A 183 -7.73 -16.18 0.00
N LYS A 184 -8.40 -15.28 -0.73
CA LYS A 184 -7.76 -14.16 -1.42
C LYS A 184 -7.07 -13.19 -0.48
N LEU A 185 -7.69 -12.90 0.68
CA LEU A 185 -7.07 -12.07 1.71
C LEU A 185 -5.84 -12.73 2.32
N GLN A 186 -5.91 -14.04 2.56
CA GLN A 186 -4.79 -14.82 3.09
C GLN A 186 -3.61 -14.84 2.11
N GLU A 187 -3.85 -15.09 0.82
CA GLU A 187 -2.80 -15.08 -0.19
C GLU A 187 -2.14 -13.70 -0.30
N ASN A 188 -2.92 -12.63 -0.40
CA ASN A 188 -2.40 -11.27 -0.44
C ASN A 188 -1.55 -10.96 0.81
N ALA A 189 -2.03 -11.33 1.99
CA ALA A 189 -1.30 -11.11 3.24
C ALA A 189 -0.01 -11.92 3.30
N ARG A 190 -0.03 -13.20 2.90
CA ARG A 190 1.17 -14.07 2.84
C ARG A 190 2.24 -13.49 1.92
N VAL A 191 1.83 -13.07 0.72
CA VAL A 191 2.74 -12.48 -0.28
C VAL A 191 3.37 -11.18 0.25
N LEU A 192 2.58 -10.31 0.90
CA LEU A 192 3.08 -9.09 1.51
C LEU A 192 4.06 -9.37 2.66
N ILE A 193 3.73 -10.28 3.58
CA ILE A 193 4.61 -10.66 4.70
C ILE A 193 5.93 -11.22 4.16
N ALA A 194 5.87 -12.13 3.18
CA ALA A 194 7.06 -12.70 2.56
C ALA A 194 7.96 -11.64 1.90
N ALA A 195 7.35 -10.66 1.21
CA ALA A 195 8.10 -9.55 0.61
C ALA A 195 8.82 -8.68 1.66
N VAL A 196 8.15 -8.37 2.77
CA VAL A 196 8.74 -7.59 3.86
C VAL A 196 9.84 -8.37 4.57
N VAL A 197 9.66 -9.68 4.79
CA VAL A 197 10.69 -10.55 5.39
C VAL A 197 11.92 -10.63 4.47
N LYS A 198 11.72 -10.78 3.16
CA LYS A 198 12.81 -10.79 2.16
C LYS A 198 13.56 -9.46 2.09
N ALA A 199 12.88 -8.35 2.38
CA ALA A 199 13.48 -7.01 2.39
C ALA A 199 14.27 -6.70 3.68
N LYS A 200 14.53 -7.68 4.55
CA LYS A 200 15.31 -7.51 5.78
C LYS A 200 16.70 -6.95 5.48
N PRO A 201 17.08 -5.78 6.04
CA PRO A 201 18.43 -5.25 5.91
C PRO A 201 19.45 -6.14 6.61
N THR A 202 20.65 -6.28 6.01
CA THR A 202 21.76 -7.04 6.62
C THR A 202 22.25 -6.43 7.93
N THR A 203 22.06 -5.13 8.09
CA THR A 203 22.43 -4.37 9.30
C THR A 203 21.42 -4.50 10.44
N ALA A 204 20.23 -5.07 10.19
CA ALA A 204 19.21 -5.30 11.22
C ALA A 204 19.62 -6.47 12.13
N LYS A 205 19.94 -6.15 13.39
CA LYS A 205 20.33 -7.13 14.43
C LYS A 205 19.11 -7.56 15.24
N GLY A 206 19.11 -8.84 15.66
CA GLY A 206 18.07 -9.39 16.52
C GLY A 206 16.79 -9.74 15.78
N ARG A 207 15.66 -9.70 16.51
CA ARG A 207 14.35 -10.09 15.99
C ARG A 207 13.83 -9.04 15.01
N TYR A 208 13.72 -9.41 13.73
CA TYR A 208 13.28 -8.49 12.68
C TYR A 208 11.77 -8.24 12.74
N LEU A 209 10.98 -9.31 12.79
CA LEU A 209 9.52 -9.23 12.87
C LEU A 209 9.11 -9.29 14.35
N LYS A 210 8.67 -8.17 14.92
CA LYS A 210 8.31 -8.08 16.36
C LYS A 210 6.84 -8.38 16.60
N LYS A 211 5.96 -7.85 15.73
CA LYS A 211 4.52 -7.98 15.86
C LYS A 211 3.83 -7.81 14.51
N ILE A 212 2.80 -8.61 14.27
CA ILE A 212 1.95 -8.50 13.08
C ILE A 212 0.49 -8.37 13.53
N ASN A 213 -0.23 -7.43 12.99
CA ASN A 213 -1.66 -7.24 13.23
C ASN A 213 -2.41 -7.15 11.91
N LEU A 214 -3.59 -7.74 11.85
CA LEU A 214 -4.55 -7.56 10.77
C LEU A 214 -5.74 -6.75 11.32
N ALA A 215 -6.13 -5.68 10.62
CA ALA A 215 -7.23 -4.82 11.05
C ALA A 215 -8.08 -4.41 9.84
N ALA A 216 -9.38 -4.20 10.06
CA ALA A 216 -10.22 -3.47 9.12
C ALA A 216 -10.31 -2.00 9.55
N THR A 217 -10.74 -1.12 8.65
CA THR A 217 -10.67 0.34 8.82
C THR A 217 -11.23 0.82 10.16
N MET A 218 -12.33 0.24 10.63
CA MET A 218 -13.02 0.71 11.84
C MET A 218 -12.96 -0.31 13.00
N SER A 219 -12.49 -1.53 12.75
CA SER A 219 -12.48 -2.62 13.73
C SER A 219 -11.19 -2.66 14.56
N PRO A 220 -11.18 -3.32 15.72
CA PRO A 220 -9.95 -3.61 16.45
C PRO A 220 -9.04 -4.55 15.65
N GLY A 221 -7.72 -4.43 15.87
CA GLY A 221 -6.75 -5.30 15.23
C GLY A 221 -6.67 -6.68 15.87
N VAL A 222 -6.51 -7.71 15.05
CA VAL A 222 -6.30 -9.11 15.44
C VAL A 222 -4.82 -9.42 15.34
N LEU A 223 -4.23 -9.95 16.42
CA LEU A 223 -2.81 -10.26 16.50
C LEU A 223 -2.50 -11.59 15.81
N LEU A 224 -1.52 -11.58 14.91
CA LEU A 224 -1.01 -12.77 14.24
C LEU A 224 0.20 -13.35 14.98
N ASP A 225 0.41 -14.67 14.84
CA ASP A 225 1.63 -15.29 15.31
C ASP A 225 2.79 -15.00 14.34
N GLU A 226 3.69 -14.13 14.78
CA GLU A 226 4.85 -13.71 14.00
C GLU A 226 5.89 -14.82 13.84
N LEU A 227 5.88 -15.85 14.70
CA LEU A 227 6.84 -16.96 14.64
C LEU A 227 6.63 -17.86 13.42
N ALA A 228 5.41 -17.89 12.90
CA ALA A 228 5.08 -18.63 11.68
C ALA A 228 5.74 -18.07 10.41
N TYR A 229 6.33 -16.86 10.49
CA TYR A 229 6.88 -16.14 9.32
C TYR A 229 8.38 -15.80 9.44
N VAL A 230 9.06 -16.29 10.43
CA VAL A 230 10.50 -16.02 10.70
C VAL A 230 11.37 -17.14 10.18
#